data_8c4a783a60273391f49183228fb96ede
#
_entry.id   8c4a783a60273391f49183228fb96ede
#
_cell.length_a   1.000
_cell.length_b   1.000
_cell.length_c   1.000
_cell.angle_alpha   90.00
_cell.angle_beta   90.00
_cell.angle_gamma   90.00
#
_symmetry.space_group_name_H-M   'P 1'
#
loop_
_entity.id
_entity.type
_entity.pdbx_description
1 polymer ?
#
loop_
_entity_poly.entity_id
_entity_poly.type
_entity_poly.pdbx_seq_one_letter_code
_entity_poly.pdbx_strand_id
1 'polypeptide(L)'
;EDDVVEYLGELNKRTNLWVELGLQTIHDSTSKLINRGHDYDEFLKGLEKLKAKNIKVIVHIINGLPGEDYNMMMETAKAVANMGVDGIKIHLLHVIKDTPMEKMLQKGMLTLMNQEEYINLVCDQLEILPETMIVHRLTGDGKRDELVGPLWSLKKWEVLNAIDDTMKARDSFQGIKYVPSTK
;
A
#
# COMPACT_ATOMS: atom_id res chain seq x y z
N GLU A 1 3.36 24.79 -3.20
CA GLU A 1 2.85 23.57 -2.54
C GLU A 1 1.89 23.90 -1.39
N ASP A 2 2.20 24.89 -0.54
CA ASP A 2 1.31 25.28 0.57
C ASP A 2 -0.03 25.83 0.06
N ASP A 3 -0.03 26.56 -1.04
CA ASP A 3 -1.25 27.06 -1.70
C ASP A 3 -2.23 25.94 -2.09
N VAL A 4 -1.73 24.78 -2.50
CA VAL A 4 -2.57 23.62 -2.82
C VAL A 4 -3.22 23.06 -1.57
N VAL A 5 -2.47 22.93 -0.47
CA VAL A 5 -2.99 22.43 0.81
C VAL A 5 -4.04 23.39 1.39
N GLU A 6 -3.81 24.72 1.29
CA GLU A 6 -4.80 25.71 1.68
C GLU A 6 -6.09 25.58 0.87
N TYR A 7 -5.98 25.48 -0.45
CA TYR A 7 -7.14 25.28 -1.33
C TYR A 7 -7.90 23.99 -0.99
N LEU A 8 -7.20 22.88 -0.79
CA LEU A 8 -7.81 21.61 -0.39
C LEU A 8 -8.50 21.74 0.98
N GLY A 9 -7.91 22.48 1.91
CA GLY A 9 -8.51 22.76 3.21
C GLY A 9 -9.84 23.53 3.09
N GLU A 10 -9.89 24.55 2.22
CA GLU A 10 -11.14 25.28 1.95
C GLU A 10 -12.19 24.40 1.25
N LEU A 11 -11.76 23.54 0.33
CA LEU A 11 -12.64 22.59 -0.33
C LEU A 11 -13.22 21.59 0.67
N ASN A 12 -12.40 21.09 1.59
CA ASN A 12 -12.81 20.13 2.62
C ASN A 12 -13.91 20.67 3.54
N LYS A 13 -13.96 21.99 3.80
CA LYS A 13 -15.03 22.60 4.60
C LYS A 13 -16.42 22.47 3.96
N ARG A 14 -16.49 22.24 2.65
CA ARG A 14 -17.73 22.21 1.86
C ARG A 14 -18.05 20.83 1.29
N THR A 15 -17.10 19.90 1.37
CA THR A 15 -17.22 18.56 0.80
C THR A 15 -16.68 17.52 1.78
N ASN A 16 -16.92 16.23 1.51
CA ASN A 16 -16.23 15.14 2.19
C ASN A 16 -15.00 14.75 1.37
N LEU A 17 -13.93 15.55 1.48
CA LEU A 17 -12.71 15.36 0.69
C LEU A 17 -11.86 14.22 1.25
N TRP A 18 -11.42 13.34 0.35
CA TRP A 18 -10.41 12.33 0.61
C TRP A 18 -9.22 12.55 -0.32
N VAL A 19 -8.02 12.51 0.22
CA VAL A 19 -6.78 12.63 -0.55
C VAL A 19 -6.04 11.29 -0.50
N GLU A 20 -5.65 10.80 -1.66
CA GLU A 20 -4.86 9.58 -1.80
C GLU A 20 -3.37 9.94 -1.91
N LEU A 21 -2.57 9.43 -0.99
CA LEU A 21 -1.13 9.61 -0.99
C LEU A 21 -0.41 8.29 -1.29
N GLY A 22 0.45 8.30 -2.29
CA GLY A 22 1.31 7.17 -2.58
C GLY A 22 2.53 7.18 -1.66
N LEU A 23 2.60 6.31 -0.68
CA LEU A 23 3.81 6.03 0.09
C LEU A 23 4.69 5.00 -0.63
N GLN A 24 4.09 3.94 -1.08
CA GLN A 24 4.63 2.73 -1.68
C GLN A 24 5.38 1.87 -0.66
N THR A 25 6.39 2.40 0.00
CA THR A 25 7.22 1.79 1.05
C THR A 25 7.80 2.88 1.96
N ILE A 26 8.18 2.52 3.18
CA ILE A 26 8.93 3.38 4.10
C ILE A 26 10.46 3.30 3.89
N HIS A 27 10.92 2.35 3.08
CA HIS A 27 12.34 2.07 2.88
C HIS A 27 12.92 2.94 1.78
N ASP A 28 13.74 3.93 2.16
CA ASP A 28 14.35 4.87 1.21
C ASP A 28 15.26 4.20 0.18
N SER A 29 15.90 3.08 0.53
CA SER A 29 16.67 2.28 -0.42
C SER A 29 15.81 1.76 -1.56
N THR A 30 14.63 1.23 -1.24
CA THR A 30 13.65 0.76 -2.22
C THR A 30 13.06 1.94 -3.01
N SER A 31 12.69 3.04 -2.33
CA SER A 31 12.19 4.26 -2.98
C SER A 31 13.15 4.80 -4.04
N LYS A 32 14.45 4.81 -3.75
CA LYS A 32 15.50 5.18 -4.70
C LYS A 32 15.59 4.18 -5.85
N LEU A 33 15.54 2.87 -5.56
CA LEU A 33 15.65 1.81 -6.57
C LEU A 33 14.50 1.87 -7.59
N ILE A 34 13.28 2.17 -7.14
CA ILE A 34 12.10 2.31 -8.00
C ILE A 34 11.92 3.72 -8.58
N ASN A 35 12.88 4.61 -8.35
CA ASN A 35 12.87 6.01 -8.81
C ASN A 35 11.61 6.77 -8.34
N ARG A 36 11.26 6.67 -7.06
CA ARG A 36 10.04 7.21 -6.47
C ARG A 36 9.98 8.74 -6.48
N GLY A 37 11.11 9.41 -6.46
CA GLY A 37 11.22 10.88 -6.54
C GLY A 37 11.17 11.62 -5.21
N HIS A 38 10.67 11.02 -4.13
CA HIS A 38 10.73 11.56 -2.77
C HIS A 38 10.93 10.45 -1.74
N ASP A 39 11.50 10.83 -0.60
CA ASP A 39 11.78 9.95 0.51
C ASP A 39 10.60 9.86 1.50
N TYR A 40 10.79 9.06 2.54
CA TYR A 40 9.79 8.86 3.57
C TYR A 40 9.53 10.11 4.41
N ASP A 41 10.56 10.90 4.73
CA ASP A 41 10.40 12.14 5.50
C ASP A 41 9.57 13.18 4.75
N GLU A 42 9.74 13.28 3.44
CA GLU A 42 8.97 14.19 2.60
C GLU A 42 7.48 13.77 2.52
N PHE A 43 7.24 12.46 2.45
CA PHE A 43 5.88 11.92 2.56
C PHE A 43 5.22 12.30 3.90
N LEU A 44 5.94 12.13 5.04
CA LEU A 44 5.41 12.47 6.36
C LEU A 44 5.06 13.95 6.49
N LYS A 45 5.90 14.85 5.98
CA LYS A 45 5.62 16.31 5.95
C LYS A 45 4.35 16.62 5.15
N GLY A 46 4.15 15.96 4.02
CA GLY A 46 2.92 16.09 3.22
C GLY A 46 1.69 15.61 3.96
N LEU A 47 1.79 14.45 4.62
CA LEU A 47 0.73 13.89 5.44
C LEU A 47 0.34 14.82 6.61
N GLU A 48 1.31 15.34 7.34
CA GLU A 48 1.07 16.27 8.45
C GLU A 48 0.31 17.52 8.01
N LYS A 49 0.67 18.12 6.86
CA LYS A 49 -0.02 19.28 6.29
C LYS A 49 -1.50 18.99 5.99
N LEU A 50 -1.80 17.82 5.43
CA LEU A 50 -3.18 17.42 5.13
C LEU A 50 -3.97 17.16 6.42
N LYS A 51 -3.38 16.47 7.40
CA LYS A 51 -3.99 16.21 8.71
C LYS A 51 -4.28 17.51 9.47
N ALA A 52 -3.40 18.51 9.40
CA ALA A 52 -3.61 19.83 10.01
C ALA A 52 -4.84 20.56 9.42
N LYS A 53 -5.29 20.21 8.23
CA LYS A 53 -6.52 20.68 7.59
C LYS A 53 -7.73 19.76 7.81
N ASN A 54 -7.61 18.73 8.64
CA ASN A 54 -8.62 17.69 8.87
C ASN A 54 -9.08 16.99 7.58
N ILE A 55 -8.20 16.89 6.59
CA ILE A 55 -8.46 16.19 5.34
C ILE A 55 -8.24 14.71 5.57
N LYS A 56 -9.21 13.89 5.15
CA LYS A 56 -9.09 12.43 5.22
C LYS A 56 -8.06 11.94 4.23
N VAL A 57 -7.17 11.05 4.69
CA VAL A 57 -6.05 10.56 3.88
C VAL A 57 -6.11 9.04 3.74
N ILE A 58 -5.96 8.58 2.48
CA ILE A 58 -5.76 7.18 2.13
C ILE A 58 -4.32 7.00 1.69
N VAL A 59 -3.61 6.05 2.32
CA VAL A 59 -2.22 5.75 1.96
C VAL A 59 -2.16 4.54 1.03
N HIS A 60 -1.35 4.63 -0.01
CA HIS A 60 -1.07 3.51 -0.90
C HIS A 60 0.27 2.88 -0.58
N ILE A 61 0.29 1.56 -0.40
CA ILE A 61 1.50 0.74 -0.29
C ILE A 61 1.54 -0.29 -1.42
N ILE A 62 2.75 -0.77 -1.75
CA ILE A 62 2.96 -1.80 -2.77
C ILE A 62 3.76 -2.95 -2.18
N ASN A 63 3.20 -4.13 -2.16
CA ASN A 63 3.88 -5.36 -1.79
C ASN A 63 4.65 -5.95 -2.98
N GLY A 64 5.81 -6.55 -2.70
CA GLY A 64 6.64 -7.21 -3.70
C GLY A 64 7.58 -6.28 -4.46
N LEU A 65 7.90 -5.11 -3.92
CA LEU A 65 8.89 -4.19 -4.49
C LEU A 65 10.29 -4.84 -4.51
N PRO A 66 11.16 -4.46 -5.50
CA PRO A 66 12.50 -5.05 -5.62
C PRO A 66 13.32 -4.82 -4.35
N GLY A 67 13.93 -5.89 -3.85
CA GLY A 67 14.80 -5.85 -2.67
C GLY A 67 14.05 -5.86 -1.33
N GLU A 68 12.74 -5.89 -1.33
CA GLU A 68 11.95 -6.02 -0.10
C GLU A 68 11.61 -7.47 0.21
N ASP A 69 11.85 -7.85 1.45
CA ASP A 69 11.42 -9.11 2.03
C ASP A 69 10.08 -8.96 2.77
N TYR A 70 9.60 -10.09 3.30
CA TYR A 70 8.37 -10.13 4.11
C TYR A 70 8.38 -9.13 5.27
N ASN A 71 9.49 -9.04 6.02
CA ASN A 71 9.58 -8.18 7.19
C ASN A 71 9.51 -6.70 6.80
N MET A 72 10.17 -6.30 5.74
CA MET A 72 10.14 -4.94 5.22
C MET A 72 8.72 -4.51 4.79
N MET A 73 7.98 -5.40 4.13
CA MET A 73 6.59 -5.15 3.76
C MET A 73 5.68 -5.04 4.99
N MET A 74 5.91 -5.85 6.03
CA MET A 74 5.19 -5.77 7.30
C MET A 74 5.55 -4.50 8.08
N GLU A 75 6.81 -4.06 8.07
CA GLU A 75 7.24 -2.78 8.66
C GLU A 75 6.54 -1.60 8.01
N THR A 76 6.40 -1.60 6.69
CA THR A 76 5.64 -0.57 5.95
C THR A 76 4.17 -0.55 6.40
N ALA A 77 3.50 -1.69 6.46
CA ALA A 77 2.11 -1.77 6.93
C ALA A 77 1.97 -1.32 8.39
N LYS A 78 2.88 -1.71 9.28
CA LYS A 78 2.93 -1.30 10.68
C LYS A 78 3.15 0.21 10.84
N ALA A 79 4.00 0.81 10.02
CA ALA A 79 4.19 2.25 10.00
C ALA A 79 2.89 2.96 9.63
N VAL A 80 2.20 2.52 8.55
CA VAL A 80 0.91 3.09 8.14
C VAL A 80 -0.16 2.93 9.22
N ALA A 81 -0.21 1.78 9.92
CA ALA A 81 -1.12 1.54 11.03
C ALA A 81 -1.00 2.60 12.15
N ASN A 82 0.20 3.15 12.34
CA ASN A 82 0.51 4.12 13.39
C ASN A 82 0.50 5.58 12.92
N MET A 83 0.27 5.86 11.62
CA MET A 83 0.23 7.23 11.08
C MET A 83 -1.06 7.98 11.42
N GLY A 84 -2.12 7.27 11.89
CA GLY A 84 -3.44 7.86 12.14
C GLY A 84 -4.06 8.39 10.84
N VAL A 85 -3.99 7.61 9.77
CA VAL A 85 -4.66 7.88 8.49
C VAL A 85 -6.01 7.17 8.44
N ASP A 86 -6.91 7.65 7.58
CA ASP A 86 -8.30 7.18 7.54
C ASP A 86 -8.45 5.90 6.72
N GLY A 87 -7.55 5.66 5.78
CA GLY A 87 -7.65 4.48 4.93
C GLY A 87 -6.34 4.03 4.31
N ILE A 88 -6.38 2.82 3.76
CA ILE A 88 -5.24 2.19 3.08
C ILE A 88 -5.67 1.53 1.77
N LYS A 89 -4.79 1.56 0.78
CA LYS A 89 -4.82 0.71 -0.41
C LYS A 89 -3.56 -0.14 -0.45
N ILE A 90 -3.74 -1.44 -0.37
CA ILE A 90 -2.66 -2.41 -0.50
C ILE A 90 -2.60 -2.86 -1.96
N HIS A 91 -1.50 -2.57 -2.63
CA HIS A 91 -1.25 -2.97 -4.01
C HIS A 91 -0.22 -4.09 -4.08
N LEU A 92 -0.26 -4.84 -5.18
CA LEU A 92 0.79 -5.76 -5.59
C LEU A 92 1.64 -5.08 -6.65
N LEU A 93 2.94 -5.32 -6.64
CA LEU A 93 3.81 -4.92 -7.74
C LEU A 93 3.33 -5.56 -9.05
N HIS A 94 3.04 -4.73 -10.04
CA HIS A 94 2.77 -5.13 -11.41
C HIS A 94 3.95 -4.74 -12.31
N VAL A 95 4.54 -5.72 -12.94
CA VAL A 95 5.57 -5.48 -13.97
C VAL A 95 4.89 -5.28 -15.32
N ILE A 96 5.10 -4.10 -15.87
CA ILE A 96 4.48 -3.67 -17.13
C ILE A 96 5.53 -3.77 -18.25
N LYS A 97 5.06 -4.09 -19.48
CA LYS A 97 5.89 -4.19 -20.69
C LYS A 97 6.66 -2.88 -20.94
N ASP A 98 7.82 -3.02 -21.53
CA ASP A 98 8.69 -1.91 -21.96
C ASP A 98 9.18 -1.00 -20.83
N THR A 99 9.16 -1.50 -19.56
CA THR A 99 9.63 -0.76 -18.39
C THR A 99 11.01 -1.25 -17.92
N PRO A 100 11.74 -0.43 -17.15
CA PRO A 100 12.95 -0.89 -16.47
C PRO A 100 12.71 -2.09 -15.55
N MET A 101 11.52 -2.19 -14.95
CA MET A 101 11.12 -3.29 -14.06
C MET A 101 11.03 -4.62 -14.80
N GLU A 102 10.53 -4.61 -16.05
CA GLU A 102 10.54 -5.80 -16.89
C GLU A 102 11.96 -6.28 -17.17
N LYS A 103 12.89 -5.35 -17.46
CA LYS A 103 14.31 -5.69 -17.68
C LYS A 103 14.96 -6.30 -16.42
N MET A 104 14.58 -5.83 -15.23
CA MET A 104 15.04 -6.42 -13.96
C MET A 104 14.53 -7.85 -13.81
N LEU A 105 13.24 -8.08 -14.11
CA LEU A 105 12.63 -9.41 -14.06
C LEU A 105 13.34 -10.38 -15.04
N GLN A 106 13.54 -9.97 -16.30
CA GLN A 106 14.21 -10.76 -17.32
C GLN A 106 15.67 -11.13 -16.97
N LYS A 107 16.35 -10.26 -16.21
CA LYS A 107 17.72 -10.49 -15.72
C LYS A 107 17.77 -11.29 -14.40
N GLY A 108 16.65 -11.72 -13.85
CA GLY A 108 16.59 -12.41 -12.57
C GLY A 108 16.94 -11.52 -11.36
N MET A 109 16.89 -10.20 -11.50
CA MET A 109 17.13 -9.23 -10.44
C MET A 109 15.86 -8.89 -9.64
N LEU A 110 14.72 -9.38 -10.07
CA LEU A 110 13.41 -9.25 -9.44
C LEU A 110 12.72 -10.61 -9.46
N THR A 111 12.17 -11.01 -8.31
CA THR A 111 11.32 -12.19 -8.19
C THR A 111 9.90 -11.71 -7.87
N LEU A 112 8.93 -12.18 -8.62
CA LEU A 112 7.52 -11.87 -8.38
C LEU A 112 6.98 -12.78 -7.27
N MET A 113 6.17 -12.22 -6.40
CA MET A 113 5.44 -12.99 -5.38
C MET A 113 4.49 -13.97 -6.06
N ASN A 114 4.39 -15.18 -5.53
CA ASN A 114 3.29 -16.07 -5.89
C ASN A 114 1.99 -15.67 -5.17
N GLN A 115 0.87 -16.26 -5.59
CA GLN A 115 -0.45 -15.88 -5.08
C GLN A 115 -0.61 -16.19 -3.59
N GLU A 116 -0.13 -17.34 -3.14
CA GLU A 116 -0.24 -17.80 -1.74
C GLU A 116 0.58 -16.90 -0.80
N GLU A 117 1.81 -16.56 -1.17
CA GLU A 117 2.66 -15.62 -0.44
C GLU A 117 1.97 -14.26 -0.28
N TYR A 118 1.38 -13.74 -1.36
CA TYR A 118 0.67 -12.47 -1.33
C TYR A 118 -0.56 -12.51 -0.42
N ILE A 119 -1.40 -13.56 -0.53
CA ILE A 119 -2.59 -13.72 0.29
C ILE A 119 -2.22 -13.76 1.77
N ASN A 120 -1.23 -14.58 2.13
CA ASN A 120 -0.78 -14.70 3.52
C ASN A 120 -0.25 -13.37 4.06
N LEU A 121 0.59 -12.67 3.29
CA LEU A 121 1.11 -11.35 3.65
C LEU A 121 0.00 -10.33 3.87
N VAL A 122 -0.99 -10.27 2.96
CA VAL A 122 -2.11 -9.32 3.08
C VAL A 122 -2.95 -9.62 4.32
N CYS A 123 -3.20 -10.90 4.62
CA CYS A 123 -3.89 -11.29 5.87
C CYS A 123 -3.10 -10.82 7.11
N ASP A 124 -1.78 -11.05 7.14
CA ASP A 124 -0.92 -10.61 8.23
C ASP A 124 -0.90 -9.08 8.38
N GLN A 125 -0.91 -8.35 7.25
CA GLN A 125 -1.02 -6.89 7.25
C GLN A 125 -2.38 -6.43 7.78
N LEU A 126 -3.49 -7.06 7.38
CA LEU A 126 -4.84 -6.74 7.88
C LEU A 126 -4.93 -6.93 9.40
N GLU A 127 -4.35 -8.00 9.93
CA GLU A 127 -4.37 -8.29 11.37
C GLU A 127 -3.71 -7.20 12.22
N ILE A 128 -2.75 -6.43 11.66
CA ILE A 128 -2.05 -5.36 12.38
C ILE A 128 -2.56 -3.95 12.06
N LEU A 129 -3.50 -3.78 11.13
CA LEU A 129 -4.11 -2.49 10.82
C LEU A 129 -5.23 -2.18 11.83
N PRO A 130 -5.42 -0.92 12.28
CA PRO A 130 -6.54 -0.57 13.15
C PRO A 130 -7.90 -0.97 12.55
N GLU A 131 -8.83 -1.46 13.36
CA GLU A 131 -10.20 -1.78 12.92
C GLU A 131 -10.92 -0.56 12.29
N THR A 132 -10.56 0.64 12.73
CA THR A 132 -11.15 1.89 12.24
C THR A 132 -10.60 2.34 10.89
N MET A 133 -9.49 1.75 10.42
CA MET A 133 -8.89 2.11 9.14
C MET A 133 -9.68 1.48 7.99
N ILE A 134 -10.14 2.29 7.05
CA ILE A 134 -10.91 1.80 5.90
C ILE A 134 -9.95 1.17 4.87
N VAL A 135 -10.17 -0.10 4.57
CA VAL A 135 -9.42 -0.80 3.52
C VAL A 135 -10.12 -0.58 2.18
N HIS A 136 -9.54 0.27 1.33
CA HIS A 136 -10.12 0.63 0.03
C HIS A 136 -9.76 -0.38 -1.07
N ARG A 137 -8.63 -1.07 -0.92
CA ARG A 137 -8.13 -2.02 -1.93
C ARG A 137 -7.16 -3.02 -1.30
N LEU A 138 -7.26 -4.28 -1.76
CA LEU A 138 -6.39 -5.39 -1.34
C LEU A 138 -5.59 -6.01 -2.50
N THR A 139 -5.75 -5.51 -3.73
CA THR A 139 -5.00 -5.97 -4.91
C THR A 139 -5.03 -4.89 -6.00
N GLY A 140 -4.11 -4.94 -6.95
CA GLY A 140 -4.07 -4.02 -8.09
C GLY A 140 -5.02 -4.42 -9.22
N ASP A 141 -5.24 -3.49 -10.14
CA ASP A 141 -5.92 -3.72 -11.41
C ASP A 141 -4.89 -3.53 -12.54
N GLY A 142 -4.29 -4.62 -13.02
CA GLY A 142 -3.37 -4.60 -14.15
C GLY A 142 -4.12 -4.67 -15.48
N LYS A 143 -3.69 -3.89 -16.48
CA LYS A 143 -4.19 -4.05 -17.84
C LYS A 143 -3.59 -5.30 -18.45
N ARG A 144 -4.46 -6.24 -18.87
CA ARG A 144 -4.08 -7.56 -19.37
C ARG A 144 -3.03 -7.50 -20.48
N ASP A 145 -3.16 -6.56 -21.40
CA ASP A 145 -2.31 -6.44 -22.57
C ASP A 145 -0.92 -5.85 -22.27
N GLU A 146 -0.77 -5.17 -21.15
CA GLU A 146 0.47 -4.52 -20.73
C GLU A 146 1.18 -5.29 -19.61
N LEU A 147 0.46 -6.16 -18.87
CA LEU A 147 1.00 -6.86 -17.70
C LEU A 147 1.92 -8.02 -18.11
N VAL A 148 3.19 -7.95 -17.69
CA VAL A 148 4.16 -9.04 -17.78
C VAL A 148 3.98 -10.02 -16.62
N GLY A 149 3.70 -9.51 -15.43
CA GLY A 149 3.44 -10.36 -14.25
C GLY A 149 3.23 -9.56 -12.96
N PRO A 150 2.77 -10.25 -11.93
CA PRO A 150 2.33 -11.65 -11.87
C PRO A 150 0.94 -11.85 -12.49
N LEU A 151 0.79 -12.83 -13.39
CA LEU A 151 -0.44 -13.02 -14.17
C LEU A 151 -1.65 -13.49 -13.32
N TRP A 152 -1.42 -14.13 -12.17
CA TRP A 152 -2.50 -14.53 -11.26
C TRP A 152 -3.29 -13.31 -10.73
N SER A 153 -2.67 -12.14 -10.67
CA SER A 153 -3.33 -10.90 -10.21
C SER A 153 -4.48 -10.43 -11.11
N LEU A 154 -4.53 -10.90 -12.37
CA LEU A 154 -5.65 -10.66 -13.29
C LEU A 154 -6.95 -11.33 -12.84
N LYS A 155 -6.85 -12.30 -11.94
CA LYS A 155 -8.00 -13.01 -11.35
C LYS A 155 -8.42 -12.39 -10.02
N LYS A 156 -8.70 -11.10 -10.04
CA LYS A 156 -8.97 -10.28 -8.86
C LYS A 156 -9.93 -10.92 -7.86
N TRP A 157 -11.05 -11.47 -8.33
CA TRP A 157 -12.05 -12.08 -7.45
C TRP A 157 -11.55 -13.35 -6.78
N GLU A 158 -10.70 -14.15 -7.46
CA GLU A 158 -10.08 -15.33 -6.82
C GLU A 158 -9.16 -14.89 -5.67
N VAL A 159 -8.39 -13.82 -5.85
CA VAL A 159 -7.50 -13.28 -4.81
C VAL A 159 -8.29 -12.74 -3.63
N LEU A 160 -9.33 -11.94 -3.88
CA LEU A 160 -10.16 -11.37 -2.81
C LEU A 160 -10.88 -12.45 -2.00
N ASN A 161 -11.47 -13.43 -2.68
CA ASN A 161 -12.13 -14.56 -2.00
C ASN A 161 -11.11 -15.38 -1.18
N ALA A 162 -9.91 -15.62 -1.73
CA ALA A 162 -8.88 -16.37 -1.00
C ALA A 162 -8.36 -15.62 0.24
N ILE A 163 -8.28 -14.28 0.21
CA ILE A 163 -7.97 -13.48 1.40
C ILE A 163 -9.07 -13.65 2.45
N ASP A 164 -10.35 -13.51 2.06
CA ASP A 164 -11.50 -13.68 2.97
C ASP A 164 -11.55 -15.08 3.57
N ASP A 165 -11.38 -16.11 2.75
CA ASP A 165 -11.36 -17.52 3.20
C ASP A 165 -10.17 -17.82 4.13
N THR A 166 -8.99 -17.22 3.86
CA THR A 166 -7.82 -17.35 4.71
C THR A 166 -8.04 -16.69 6.06
N MET A 167 -8.61 -15.47 6.10
CA MET A 167 -8.95 -14.79 7.34
C MET A 167 -9.96 -15.60 8.17
N LYS A 168 -10.99 -16.19 7.53
CA LYS A 168 -11.96 -17.08 8.18
C LYS A 168 -11.29 -18.36 8.74
N ALA A 169 -10.42 -18.98 7.95
CA ALA A 169 -9.71 -20.19 8.37
C ALA A 169 -8.77 -19.95 9.56
N ARG A 170 -8.26 -18.73 9.69
CA ARG A 170 -7.43 -18.29 10.82
C ARG A 170 -8.26 -17.86 12.04
N ASP A 171 -9.58 -17.83 11.94
CA ASP A 171 -10.47 -17.20 12.94
C ASP A 171 -9.99 -15.78 13.28
N SER A 172 -9.69 -15.00 12.25
CA SER A 172 -9.01 -13.72 12.35
C SER A 172 -9.79 -12.59 11.65
N PHE A 173 -9.52 -11.36 12.05
CA PHE A 173 -10.14 -10.15 11.51
C PHE A 173 -9.16 -8.97 11.53
N GLN A 174 -9.51 -7.91 10.82
CA GLN A 174 -8.70 -6.69 10.80
C GLN A 174 -8.52 -6.14 12.22
N GLY A 175 -7.28 -5.91 12.60
CA GLY A 175 -6.95 -5.30 13.88
C GLY A 175 -6.76 -6.25 15.06
N ILE A 176 -7.00 -7.55 14.90
CA ILE A 176 -6.87 -8.53 16.00
C ILE A 176 -5.48 -8.51 16.67
N LYS A 177 -4.44 -8.12 15.92
CA LYS A 177 -3.05 -8.00 16.42
C LYS A 177 -2.57 -6.54 16.48
N TYR A 178 -3.48 -5.57 16.28
CA TYR A 178 -3.09 -4.17 16.31
C TYR A 178 -2.71 -3.74 17.73
N VAL A 179 -1.52 -3.18 17.86
CA VAL A 179 -1.05 -2.57 19.11
C VAL A 179 -0.74 -1.09 18.81
N PRO A 180 -1.51 -0.15 19.36
CA PRO A 180 -1.24 1.27 19.21
C PRO A 180 0.16 1.62 19.71
N SER A 181 0.90 2.42 18.96
CA SER A 181 2.15 2.98 19.48
C SER A 181 1.82 3.87 20.66
N THR A 182 2.36 3.55 21.83
CA THR A 182 2.40 4.49 22.96
C THR A 182 3.18 5.74 22.53
N LYS A 183 2.50 6.90 22.51
CA LYS A 183 3.14 8.19 22.31
C LYS A 183 4.06 8.54 23.45
#